data_1134125130df0f2103df1e8c9e9bd44a
#
_entry.id   1134125130df0f2103df1e8c9e9bd44a
#
_cell.length_a   1.000
_cell.length_b   1.000
_cell.length_c   1.000
_cell.angle_alpha   90.00
_cell.angle_beta   90.00
_cell.angle_gamma   90.00
#
_symmetry.space_group_name_H-M   'P 1'
#
loop_
_entity.id
_entity.type
_entity.pdbx_description
1 polymer ?
#
loop_
_entity_poly.entity_id
_entity_poly.type
_entity_poly.pdbx_seq_one_letter_code
_entity_poly.pdbx_strand_id
1 'polypeptide(L)'
;MKLKHTALWSGVVAAALLLTACGKSNSGSGSMSSSGMSSSTASTAQNGAWKTGLGVLTETTDDHRTGKIDLVAAAVLLDGEGKIIDVTFDELESTISADGSGVLSMPTDYRTKRQKGDDYPLAAASGIKKGWTEQADAFADYLKGMTAEKVAKLETEEDGKPKDADLLSSCTIAIDGYRDAVAKACANAEALGAAKGDRVSLGIEAANASSDVTATDDKDVNAQVDVTIVALTTDSDGRVTSAIGDMAEPALTVMSDGNVMAPDAVKTKLEQGDSYGMRGASSLGKEWYEHSKGFCSYLKGKTAAEIAKLPAEDSDADLAALCTIDVTALQKAAAKALEEAK
;
A
#
# COMPACT_ATOMS: atom_id res chain seq x y z
N MET A 1 3.56 23.50 -28.18
CA MET A 1 2.81 24.20 -27.14
C MET A 1 3.04 23.41 -25.86
N LYS A 2 3.81 23.94 -24.92
CA LYS A 2 4.20 23.20 -23.71
C LYS A 2 3.08 23.35 -22.69
N LEU A 3 2.34 22.27 -22.39
CA LEU A 3 1.45 22.23 -21.22
C LEU A 3 2.32 22.12 -19.96
N LYS A 4 2.12 23.04 -19.06
CA LYS A 4 2.71 23.01 -17.73
C LYS A 4 1.78 22.18 -16.85
N HIS A 5 2.24 21.00 -16.44
CA HIS A 5 1.59 20.23 -15.39
C HIS A 5 2.07 20.77 -14.05
N THR A 6 1.23 21.55 -13.39
CA THR A 6 1.40 21.90 -11.98
C THR A 6 0.51 20.98 -11.16
N ALA A 7 1.08 19.94 -10.61
CA ALA A 7 0.42 19.13 -9.58
C ALA A 7 0.32 19.96 -8.30
N LEU A 8 -0.88 20.41 -7.95
CA LEU A 8 -1.19 21.08 -6.69
C LEU A 8 -1.56 20.02 -5.66
N TRP A 9 -0.58 19.57 -4.89
CA TRP A 9 -0.82 18.78 -3.69
C TRP A 9 -1.29 19.69 -2.56
N SER A 10 -2.61 19.71 -2.28
CA SER A 10 -3.15 20.40 -1.10
C SER A 10 -3.01 19.49 0.12
N GLY A 11 -2.05 19.81 0.97
CA GLY A 11 -1.82 19.12 2.23
C GLY A 11 -3.02 19.29 3.18
N VAL A 12 -3.59 18.18 3.61
CA VAL A 12 -4.53 18.15 4.73
C VAL A 12 -3.74 18.10 6.03
N VAL A 13 -3.70 19.23 6.72
CA VAL A 13 -3.17 19.35 8.08
C VAL A 13 -4.22 18.80 9.05
N ALA A 14 -3.98 17.66 9.65
CA ALA A 14 -4.78 17.14 10.77
C ALA A 14 -4.39 17.88 12.05
N ALA A 15 -5.34 18.65 12.61
CA ALA A 15 -5.18 19.32 13.88
C ALA A 15 -5.32 18.32 15.04
N ALA A 16 -4.28 18.17 15.84
CA ALA A 16 -4.31 17.43 17.09
C ALA A 16 -5.00 18.25 18.18
N LEU A 17 -6.11 17.77 18.71
CA LEU A 17 -6.79 18.33 19.88
C LEU A 17 -6.15 17.78 21.16
N LEU A 18 -5.48 18.64 21.89
CA LEU A 18 -5.02 18.41 23.27
C LEU A 18 -6.21 18.60 24.23
N LEU A 19 -6.61 17.53 24.91
CA LEU A 19 -7.52 17.60 26.06
C LEU A 19 -6.70 17.51 27.35
N THR A 20 -6.52 18.66 27.99
CA THR A 20 -6.08 18.75 29.40
C THR A 20 -7.30 18.63 30.32
N ALA A 21 -7.31 17.64 31.20
CA ALA A 21 -8.23 17.57 32.31
C ALA A 21 -7.45 17.56 33.61
N CYS A 22 -7.49 18.68 34.35
CA CYS A 22 -7.15 18.78 35.76
C CYS A 22 -8.38 18.46 36.59
N GLY A 23 -8.24 17.59 37.58
CA GLY A 23 -9.25 17.37 38.64
C GLY A 23 -8.57 16.95 39.93
N LYS A 24 -8.66 17.81 40.96
CA LYS A 24 -8.05 17.71 42.31
C LYS A 24 -8.91 16.93 43.29
N SER A 25 -8.22 16.13 44.11
CA SER A 25 -8.33 15.88 45.56
C SER A 25 -9.66 15.46 46.21
N ASN A 26 -9.67 14.42 47.00
CA ASN A 26 -9.55 14.57 48.47
C ASN A 26 -9.38 13.21 49.20
N SER A 27 -8.75 13.31 50.32
CA SER A 27 -8.30 12.37 51.34
C SER A 27 -9.38 11.49 51.97
N GLY A 28 -8.97 10.25 52.36
CA GLY A 28 -9.69 9.40 53.30
C GLY A 28 -8.80 8.25 53.80
N SER A 29 -8.38 8.32 55.03
CA SER A 29 -7.53 7.40 55.78
C SER A 29 -8.23 6.06 56.07
N GLY A 30 -7.49 4.94 55.99
CA GLY A 30 -7.95 3.63 56.44
C GLY A 30 -6.88 2.57 56.27
N SER A 31 -6.15 2.34 57.38
CA SER A 31 -5.14 1.29 57.54
C SER A 31 -5.78 -0.10 57.59
N MET A 32 -5.27 -1.10 56.86
CA MET A 32 -5.14 -2.49 57.34
C MET A 32 -4.16 -3.27 56.45
N SER A 33 -3.19 -3.87 57.09
CA SER A 33 -2.17 -4.78 56.56
C SER A 33 -2.77 -6.10 56.08
N SER A 34 -2.35 -6.58 54.91
CA SER A 34 -2.17 -8.02 54.64
C SER A 34 -1.15 -8.21 53.54
N SER A 35 -0.15 -8.98 53.83
CA SER A 35 0.90 -9.49 52.96
C SER A 35 0.32 -10.32 51.81
N GLY A 36 0.60 -9.94 50.60
CA GLY A 36 0.25 -10.69 49.40
C GLY A 36 1.24 -10.39 48.29
N MET A 37 1.83 -11.42 47.76
CA MET A 37 2.89 -11.50 46.78
C MET A 37 2.74 -10.46 45.66
N SER A 38 3.79 -9.63 45.48
CA SER A 38 3.97 -8.78 44.34
C SER A 38 4.26 -9.64 43.10
N SER A 39 3.25 -9.92 42.30
CA SER A 39 3.46 -10.16 40.88
C SER A 39 3.62 -8.79 40.21
N SER A 40 4.84 -8.34 40.06
CA SER A 40 5.17 -7.20 39.23
C SER A 40 4.92 -7.58 37.75
N THR A 41 3.68 -7.48 37.32
CA THR A 41 3.43 -7.25 35.87
C THR A 41 3.96 -5.86 35.58
N ALA A 42 5.24 -5.79 35.23
CA ALA A 42 5.79 -4.63 34.61
C ALA A 42 4.95 -4.39 33.33
N SER A 43 4.11 -3.39 33.38
CA SER A 43 3.59 -2.70 32.20
C SER A 43 4.82 -2.15 31.50
N THR A 44 5.45 -2.98 30.64
CA THR A 44 6.40 -2.50 29.65
C THR A 44 5.60 -1.57 28.75
N ALA A 45 5.83 -0.29 28.93
CA ALA A 45 5.39 0.74 28.00
C ALA A 45 5.70 0.23 26.58
N GLN A 46 4.69 0.26 25.69
CA GLN A 46 4.81 -0.11 24.27
C GLN A 46 5.65 0.89 23.46
N ASN A 47 6.58 1.60 24.10
CA ASN A 47 7.64 2.34 23.45
C ASN A 47 8.68 1.32 22.99
N GLY A 48 8.50 0.79 21.76
CA GLY A 48 9.47 -0.13 21.21
C GLY A 48 8.93 -1.26 20.36
N ALA A 49 7.61 -1.32 20.11
CA ALA A 49 7.05 -2.33 19.19
C ALA A 49 7.47 -1.99 17.74
N TRP A 50 8.00 -2.99 17.04
CA TRP A 50 8.25 -2.90 15.61
C TRP A 50 6.93 -2.86 14.86
N LYS A 51 6.87 -2.09 13.77
CA LYS A 51 5.64 -1.85 13.04
C LYS A 51 5.83 -2.11 11.56
N THR A 52 4.80 -2.66 10.93
CA THR A 52 4.70 -2.78 9.48
C THR A 52 3.72 -1.75 8.98
N GLY A 53 4.05 -1.05 7.89
CA GLY A 53 3.17 -0.07 7.28
C GLY A 53 3.01 -0.29 5.79
N LEU A 54 1.84 0.08 5.27
CA LEU A 54 1.51 0.09 3.86
C LEU A 54 0.98 1.48 3.49
N GLY A 55 1.52 2.05 2.41
CA GLY A 55 1.03 3.28 1.79
C GLY A 55 0.76 3.04 0.31
N VAL A 56 -0.43 3.39 -0.15
CA VAL A 56 -0.86 3.26 -1.54
C VAL A 56 -1.33 4.62 -2.04
N LEU A 57 -0.83 5.04 -3.18
CA LEU A 57 -1.25 6.25 -3.89
C LEU A 57 -1.70 5.85 -5.28
N THR A 58 -2.85 6.34 -5.71
CA THR A 58 -3.36 6.10 -7.06
C THR A 58 -3.63 7.44 -7.72
N GLU A 59 -3.03 7.66 -8.87
CA GLU A 59 -3.28 8.79 -9.75
C GLU A 59 -3.95 8.30 -11.03
N THR A 60 -4.96 9.02 -11.48
CA THR A 60 -5.66 8.76 -12.75
C THR A 60 -5.66 10.03 -13.58
N THR A 61 -5.39 9.88 -14.86
CA THR A 61 -5.41 11.00 -15.83
C THR A 61 -6.13 10.58 -17.09
N ASP A 62 -6.65 11.55 -17.83
CA ASP A 62 -7.26 11.35 -19.13
C ASP A 62 -6.70 12.34 -20.17
N ASP A 63 -6.68 11.92 -21.43
CA ASP A 63 -6.39 12.73 -22.59
C ASP A 63 -7.24 12.22 -23.76
N HIS A 64 -8.44 12.76 -23.89
CA HIS A 64 -9.43 12.45 -24.92
C HIS A 64 -9.78 10.93 -24.95
N ARG A 65 -9.12 10.14 -25.83
CA ARG A 65 -9.41 8.69 -26.00
C ARG A 65 -8.43 7.78 -25.26
N THR A 66 -7.63 8.33 -24.41
CA THR A 66 -6.68 7.59 -23.59
C THR A 66 -6.83 8.00 -22.14
N GLY A 67 -6.55 7.07 -21.25
CA GLY A 67 -6.43 7.37 -19.84
C GLY A 67 -5.34 6.53 -19.21
N LYS A 68 -4.83 6.98 -18.09
CA LYS A 68 -3.80 6.29 -17.34
C LYS A 68 -4.24 6.06 -15.91
N ILE A 69 -3.78 4.95 -15.38
CA ILE A 69 -3.85 4.60 -13.97
C ILE A 69 -2.41 4.34 -13.54
N ASP A 70 -1.90 5.17 -12.65
CA ASP A 70 -0.58 5.03 -12.03
C ASP A 70 -0.78 4.77 -10.54
N LEU A 71 -0.38 3.59 -10.06
CA LEU A 71 -0.48 3.21 -8.66
C LEU A 71 0.90 2.95 -8.09
N VAL A 72 1.26 3.73 -7.07
CA VAL A 72 2.48 3.55 -6.29
C VAL A 72 2.12 2.93 -4.95
N ALA A 73 2.80 1.87 -4.56
CA ALA A 73 2.68 1.26 -3.24
C ALA A 73 4.04 1.19 -2.55
N ALA A 74 4.06 1.42 -1.23
CA ALA A 74 5.24 1.31 -0.40
C ALA A 74 4.96 0.49 0.86
N ALA A 75 5.89 -0.37 1.24
CA ALA A 75 5.89 -1.12 2.48
C ALA A 75 7.08 -0.72 3.34
N VAL A 76 6.87 -0.53 4.64
CA VAL A 76 7.92 -0.15 5.59
C VAL A 76 7.93 -1.06 6.82
N LEU A 77 9.14 -1.32 7.32
CA LEU A 77 9.37 -1.87 8.65
C LEU A 77 9.99 -0.77 9.52
N LEU A 78 9.30 -0.40 10.59
CA LEU A 78 9.75 0.63 11.53
C LEU A 78 10.18 0.00 12.85
N ASP A 79 11.25 0.54 13.43
CA ASP A 79 11.63 0.22 14.82
C ASP A 79 10.72 0.93 15.84
N GLY A 80 10.97 0.66 17.13
CA GLY A 80 10.20 1.25 18.21
C GLY A 80 10.36 2.76 18.37
N GLU A 81 11.33 3.39 17.70
CA GLU A 81 11.53 4.83 17.65
C GLU A 81 10.86 5.45 16.41
N GLY A 82 10.25 4.64 15.53
CA GLY A 82 9.62 5.07 14.27
C GLY A 82 10.61 5.35 13.15
N LYS A 83 11.82 4.80 13.23
CA LYS A 83 12.80 4.85 12.15
C LYS A 83 12.57 3.72 11.16
N ILE A 84 12.73 4.02 9.88
CA ILE A 84 12.69 3.03 8.81
C ILE A 84 13.92 2.11 8.95
N ILE A 85 13.66 0.84 9.17
CA ILE A 85 14.68 -0.20 9.21
C ILE A 85 14.82 -0.87 7.86
N ASP A 86 13.66 -1.12 7.22
CA ASP A 86 13.60 -1.66 5.87
C ASP A 86 12.41 -1.05 5.15
N VAL A 87 12.53 -0.91 3.82
CA VAL A 87 11.52 -0.29 2.97
C VAL A 87 11.63 -0.81 1.55
N THR A 88 10.52 -1.03 0.92
CA THR A 88 10.41 -1.33 -0.50
C THR A 88 9.20 -0.60 -1.09
N PHE A 89 9.24 -0.33 -2.38
CA PHE A 89 8.12 0.24 -3.12
C PHE A 89 8.12 -0.27 -4.55
N ASP A 90 6.96 -0.18 -5.18
CA ASP A 90 6.75 -0.60 -6.56
C ASP A 90 5.65 0.25 -7.21
N GLU A 91 5.54 0.18 -8.52
CA GLU A 91 4.59 0.96 -9.28
C GLU A 91 3.97 0.15 -10.41
N LEU A 92 2.64 0.24 -10.52
CA LEU A 92 1.85 -0.24 -11.64
C LEU A 92 1.48 0.94 -12.53
N GLU A 93 1.84 0.88 -13.81
CA GLU A 93 1.39 1.81 -14.86
C GLU A 93 0.45 1.07 -15.82
N SER A 94 -0.75 1.59 -16.00
CA SER A 94 -1.73 1.04 -16.94
C SER A 94 -2.24 2.14 -17.87
N THR A 95 -2.18 1.89 -19.17
CA THR A 95 -2.76 2.79 -20.18
C THR A 95 -3.98 2.13 -20.80
N ILE A 96 -5.09 2.83 -20.76
CA ILE A 96 -6.39 2.45 -21.28
C ILE A 96 -6.68 3.32 -22.50
N SER A 97 -7.29 2.78 -23.55
CA SER A 97 -7.73 3.56 -24.68
C SER A 97 -9.10 3.13 -25.18
N ALA A 98 -9.76 4.01 -25.92
CA ALA A 98 -10.99 3.71 -26.62
C ALA A 98 -10.93 4.22 -28.06
N ASP A 99 -11.61 3.53 -28.97
CA ASP A 99 -11.78 4.02 -30.34
C ASP A 99 -12.95 5.00 -30.46
N GLY A 100 -13.15 5.59 -31.64
CA GLY A 100 -14.22 6.58 -31.89
C GLY A 100 -15.65 6.03 -31.84
N SER A 101 -15.81 4.75 -31.62
CA SER A 101 -17.10 4.06 -31.42
C SER A 101 -17.26 3.55 -29.99
N GLY A 102 -16.47 4.00 -29.04
CA GLY A 102 -16.55 3.62 -27.66
C GLY A 102 -16.07 2.19 -27.35
N VAL A 103 -15.31 1.56 -28.28
CA VAL A 103 -14.72 0.23 -28.04
C VAL A 103 -13.49 0.37 -27.18
N LEU A 104 -13.52 -0.24 -26.01
CA LEU A 104 -12.47 -0.23 -24.99
C LEU A 104 -11.30 -1.14 -25.36
N SER A 105 -10.09 -0.67 -25.16
CA SER A 105 -8.85 -1.45 -25.23
C SER A 105 -8.12 -1.37 -23.89
N MET A 106 -8.12 -2.48 -23.15
CA MET A 106 -7.42 -2.65 -21.88
C MET A 106 -5.98 -3.16 -22.10
N PRO A 107 -5.03 -2.83 -21.21
CA PRO A 107 -3.70 -3.41 -21.26
C PRO A 107 -3.77 -4.93 -21.10
N THR A 108 -2.81 -5.63 -21.69
CA THR A 108 -2.65 -7.09 -21.56
C THR A 108 -1.54 -7.48 -20.58
N ASP A 109 -0.70 -6.53 -20.17
CA ASP A 109 0.40 -6.70 -19.23
C ASP A 109 0.18 -5.80 -18.02
N TYR A 110 -0.06 -6.43 -16.87
CA TYR A 110 -0.26 -5.78 -15.58
C TYR A 110 0.94 -5.98 -14.65
N ARG A 111 2.10 -6.32 -15.18
CA ARG A 111 3.33 -6.37 -14.39
C ARG A 111 3.70 -4.97 -13.91
N THR A 112 4.10 -4.86 -12.64
CA THR A 112 4.67 -3.65 -12.07
C THR A 112 6.05 -3.35 -12.66
N LYS A 113 6.62 -2.18 -12.35
CA LYS A 113 7.97 -1.82 -12.79
C LYS A 113 9.01 -2.81 -12.27
N ARG A 114 8.90 -3.25 -11.01
CA ARG A 114 9.78 -4.25 -10.42
C ARG A 114 9.62 -5.61 -11.11
N GLN A 115 8.39 -6.05 -11.36
CA GLN A 115 8.12 -7.30 -12.06
C GLN A 115 8.57 -7.30 -13.54
N LYS A 116 8.61 -6.13 -14.18
CA LYS A 116 9.18 -5.96 -15.51
C LYS A 116 10.71 -6.05 -15.49
N GLY A 117 11.35 -5.63 -14.39
CA GLY A 117 12.79 -5.65 -14.28
C GLY A 117 13.48 -4.97 -15.48
N ASP A 118 14.35 -5.71 -16.18
CA ASP A 118 15.06 -5.20 -17.36
C ASP A 118 14.16 -4.94 -18.57
N ASP A 119 12.95 -5.51 -18.62
CA ASP A 119 11.96 -5.20 -19.65
C ASP A 119 11.41 -3.78 -19.51
N TYR A 120 11.56 -3.14 -18.35
CA TYR A 120 11.20 -1.72 -18.17
C TYR A 120 12.33 -0.83 -18.74
N PRO A 121 12.08 -0.04 -19.80
CA PRO A 121 13.14 0.49 -20.67
C PRO A 121 13.86 1.72 -20.10
N LEU A 122 14.11 1.77 -18.79
CA LEU A 122 14.74 2.93 -18.14
C LEU A 122 16.26 2.97 -18.33
N ALA A 123 16.96 1.82 -18.25
CA ALA A 123 18.41 1.78 -18.28
C ALA A 123 19.01 2.45 -19.52
N ALA A 124 18.36 2.28 -20.68
CA ALA A 124 18.78 2.91 -21.93
C ALA A 124 18.60 4.44 -21.94
N ALA A 125 17.54 4.94 -21.29
CA ALA A 125 17.19 6.36 -21.20
C ALA A 125 17.89 7.08 -20.04
N SER A 126 18.24 6.35 -18.97
CA SER A 126 18.88 6.90 -17.79
C SER A 126 20.31 7.39 -18.05
N GLY A 127 20.61 8.60 -17.58
CA GLY A 127 21.98 9.16 -17.67
C GLY A 127 23.02 8.35 -16.91
N ILE A 128 22.61 7.62 -15.87
CA ILE A 128 23.49 6.76 -15.04
C ILE A 128 23.49 5.29 -15.50
N LYS A 129 22.73 4.96 -16.56
CA LYS A 129 22.66 3.62 -17.16
C LYS A 129 22.18 2.51 -16.22
N LYS A 130 21.39 2.87 -15.20
CA LYS A 130 20.75 1.95 -14.28
C LYS A 130 19.27 1.77 -14.62
N GLY A 131 18.77 0.56 -14.41
CA GLY A 131 17.35 0.21 -14.53
C GLY A 131 16.52 0.83 -13.40
N TRP A 132 15.20 0.70 -13.49
CA TRP A 132 14.30 1.26 -12.49
C TRP A 132 14.51 0.60 -11.13
N THR A 133 14.60 -0.73 -11.07
CA THR A 133 14.79 -1.49 -9.82
C THR A 133 16.06 -1.06 -9.09
N GLU A 134 17.19 -0.93 -9.80
CA GLU A 134 18.43 -0.49 -9.18
C GLU A 134 18.36 0.92 -8.60
N GLN A 135 17.64 1.83 -9.26
CA GLN A 135 17.45 3.20 -8.79
C GLN A 135 16.45 3.27 -7.64
N ALA A 136 15.39 2.47 -7.69
CA ALA A 136 14.42 2.32 -6.62
C ALA A 136 15.07 1.76 -5.35
N ASP A 137 15.91 0.73 -5.47
CA ASP A 137 16.63 0.13 -4.35
C ASP A 137 17.64 1.13 -3.74
N ALA A 138 18.32 1.92 -4.57
CA ALA A 138 19.20 2.99 -4.09
C ALA A 138 18.44 4.05 -3.27
N PHE A 139 17.22 4.40 -3.70
CA PHE A 139 16.37 5.31 -2.94
C PHE A 139 15.86 4.65 -1.64
N ALA A 140 15.45 3.39 -1.69
CA ALA A 140 15.06 2.63 -0.51
C ALA A 140 16.18 2.58 0.54
N ASP A 141 17.43 2.31 0.11
CA ASP A 141 18.60 2.31 1.01
C ASP A 141 18.87 3.69 1.61
N TYR A 142 18.70 4.76 0.83
CA TYR A 142 18.86 6.13 1.32
C TYR A 142 17.84 6.48 2.43
N LEU A 143 16.64 5.90 2.40
CA LEU A 143 15.59 6.16 3.39
C LEU A 143 15.83 5.46 4.73
N LYS A 144 16.66 4.42 4.80
CA LYS A 144 16.92 3.67 6.04
C LYS A 144 17.51 4.56 7.14
N GLY A 145 16.96 4.44 8.34
CA GLY A 145 17.27 5.29 9.51
C GLY A 145 16.53 6.62 9.56
N MET A 146 15.75 6.98 8.53
CA MET A 146 14.90 8.17 8.54
C MET A 146 13.60 7.92 9.29
N THR A 147 12.99 9.00 9.79
CA THR A 147 11.62 9.02 10.28
C THR A 147 10.68 9.52 9.20
N ALA A 148 9.37 9.26 9.31
CA ALA A 148 8.35 9.78 8.38
C ALA A 148 8.48 11.29 8.12
N GLU A 149 8.78 12.07 9.16
CA GLU A 149 8.96 13.52 9.03
C GLU A 149 10.17 13.89 8.16
N LYS A 150 11.27 13.15 8.25
CA LYS A 150 12.46 13.36 7.41
C LYS A 150 12.18 12.97 5.97
N VAL A 151 11.50 11.85 5.74
CA VAL A 151 11.08 11.41 4.40
C VAL A 151 10.22 12.46 3.72
N ALA A 152 9.18 12.96 4.40
CA ALA A 152 8.27 13.97 3.85
C ALA A 152 8.96 15.32 3.52
N LYS A 153 10.13 15.58 4.09
CA LYS A 153 10.93 16.80 3.84
C LYS A 153 12.01 16.64 2.77
N LEU A 154 12.11 15.48 2.14
CA LEU A 154 13.05 15.31 1.03
C LEU A 154 12.68 16.24 -0.13
N GLU A 155 13.63 17.06 -0.53
CA GLU A 155 13.43 18.01 -1.60
C GLU A 155 13.68 17.39 -2.97
N THR A 156 12.86 17.79 -3.95
CA THR A 156 12.97 17.39 -5.35
C THR A 156 13.09 18.60 -6.26
N GLU A 157 13.63 18.39 -7.45
CA GLU A 157 13.60 19.34 -8.55
C GLU A 157 12.18 19.43 -9.16
N GLU A 158 11.95 20.35 -10.10
CA GLU A 158 10.65 20.49 -10.79
C GLU A 158 10.21 19.24 -11.57
N ASP A 159 11.16 18.36 -11.93
CA ASP A 159 10.91 17.09 -12.62
C ASP A 159 10.82 15.89 -11.65
N GLY A 160 10.74 16.15 -10.35
CA GLY A 160 10.61 15.13 -9.30
C GLY A 160 11.91 14.43 -8.90
N LYS A 161 13.04 14.72 -9.55
CA LYS A 161 14.32 14.10 -9.21
C LYS A 161 14.86 14.60 -7.86
N PRO A 162 15.66 13.77 -7.15
CA PRO A 162 16.28 14.20 -5.90
C PRO A 162 17.14 15.46 -6.06
N LYS A 163 17.02 16.42 -5.13
CA LYS A 163 17.98 17.54 -5.02
C LYS A 163 19.24 17.15 -4.29
N ASP A 164 19.20 16.15 -3.43
CA ASP A 164 20.35 15.63 -2.74
C ASP A 164 21.34 15.02 -3.73
N ALA A 165 22.59 15.53 -3.78
CA ALA A 165 23.58 15.15 -4.77
C ALA A 165 24.07 13.70 -4.60
N ASP A 166 24.12 13.20 -3.35
CA ASP A 166 24.54 11.83 -3.08
C ASP A 166 23.48 10.85 -3.59
N LEU A 167 22.19 11.12 -3.32
CA LEU A 167 21.10 10.33 -3.85
C LEU A 167 21.01 10.44 -5.38
N LEU A 168 21.12 11.64 -5.94
CA LEU A 168 21.05 11.88 -7.40
C LEU A 168 22.12 11.09 -8.16
N SER A 169 23.28 10.83 -7.56
CA SER A 169 24.34 10.02 -8.17
C SER A 169 23.94 8.56 -8.43
N SER A 170 22.96 8.05 -7.70
CA SER A 170 22.49 6.66 -7.74
C SER A 170 21.02 6.50 -8.14
N CYS A 171 20.22 7.57 -8.08
CA CYS A 171 18.80 7.59 -8.37
C CYS A 171 18.42 8.89 -9.11
N THR A 172 18.04 8.77 -10.37
CA THR A 172 17.65 9.88 -11.26
C THR A 172 16.19 9.81 -11.70
N ILE A 173 15.41 8.88 -11.14
CA ILE A 173 13.96 8.83 -11.32
C ILE A 173 13.27 9.93 -10.51
N ALA A 174 12.07 10.31 -10.88
CA ALA A 174 11.20 11.14 -10.04
C ALA A 174 10.84 10.35 -8.78
N ILE A 175 11.08 10.95 -7.60
CA ILE A 175 10.87 10.26 -6.31
C ILE A 175 9.65 10.75 -5.53
N ASP A 176 8.94 11.76 -6.02
CA ASP A 176 7.83 12.41 -5.30
C ASP A 176 6.76 11.39 -4.89
N GLY A 177 6.24 10.61 -5.84
CA GLY A 177 5.22 9.60 -5.56
C GLY A 177 5.71 8.52 -4.59
N TYR A 178 6.95 8.05 -4.74
CA TYR A 178 7.53 7.04 -3.84
C TYR A 178 7.78 7.60 -2.44
N ARG A 179 8.32 8.83 -2.34
CA ARG A 179 8.47 9.56 -1.06
C ARG A 179 7.14 9.65 -0.32
N ASP A 180 6.09 10.07 -1.01
CA ASP A 180 4.78 10.31 -0.43
C ASP A 180 4.09 8.99 -0.05
N ALA A 181 4.26 7.92 -0.85
CA ALA A 181 3.79 6.58 -0.50
C ALA A 181 4.52 6.02 0.75
N VAL A 182 5.85 6.22 0.85
CA VAL A 182 6.62 5.81 2.04
C VAL A 182 6.20 6.62 3.27
N ALA A 183 6.00 7.94 3.14
CA ALA A 183 5.49 8.76 4.25
C ALA A 183 4.12 8.28 4.73
N LYS A 184 3.22 7.93 3.80
CA LYS A 184 1.90 7.35 4.08
C LYS A 184 2.03 5.98 4.75
N ALA A 185 2.93 5.11 4.27
CA ALA A 185 3.20 3.81 4.89
C ALA A 185 3.67 3.96 6.34
N CYS A 186 4.57 4.92 6.61
CA CYS A 186 5.01 5.20 7.98
C CYS A 186 3.87 5.69 8.87
N ALA A 187 2.98 6.54 8.35
CA ALA A 187 1.82 7.06 9.09
C ALA A 187 0.80 5.96 9.43
N ASN A 188 0.64 4.98 8.54
CA ASN A 188 -0.29 3.85 8.68
C ASN A 188 0.32 2.64 9.42
N ALA A 189 1.57 2.73 9.89
CA ALA A 189 2.28 1.58 10.45
C ALA A 189 1.68 1.08 11.77
N GLU A 190 1.37 -0.22 11.83
CA GLU A 190 0.77 -0.92 12.96
C GLU A 190 1.71 -1.98 13.55
N ALA A 191 1.61 -2.21 14.87
CA ALA A 191 2.32 -3.27 15.57
C ALA A 191 1.59 -4.61 15.39
N LEU A 192 1.91 -5.33 14.34
CA LEU A 192 1.21 -6.54 13.93
C LEU A 192 1.99 -7.83 14.21
N GLY A 193 3.18 -7.74 14.78
CA GLY A 193 4.01 -8.90 15.13
C GLY A 193 5.40 -8.90 14.50
N ALA A 194 5.73 -7.88 13.67
CA ALA A 194 7.09 -7.69 13.18
C ALA A 194 8.10 -7.54 14.31
N ALA A 195 9.32 -8.01 14.12
CA ALA A 195 10.38 -8.03 15.11
C ALA A 195 11.72 -7.57 14.53
N LYS A 196 12.70 -7.39 15.42
CA LYS A 196 14.06 -7.07 15.02
C LYS A 196 14.66 -8.21 14.21
N GLY A 197 15.18 -7.89 13.03
CA GLY A 197 15.78 -8.86 12.12
C GLY A 197 14.86 -9.31 11.00
N ASP A 198 13.56 -8.98 11.10
CA ASP A 198 12.64 -9.20 9.98
C ASP A 198 12.98 -8.32 8.79
N ARG A 199 12.51 -8.72 7.62
CA ARG A 199 12.58 -7.95 6.38
C ARG A 199 11.18 -7.65 5.88
N VAL A 200 10.99 -6.46 5.29
CA VAL A 200 9.72 -6.09 4.66
C VAL A 200 9.76 -6.41 3.18
N SER A 201 8.63 -6.85 2.64
CA SER A 201 8.42 -7.04 1.22
C SER A 201 7.01 -6.62 0.80
N LEU A 202 6.83 -6.39 -0.50
CA LEU A 202 5.63 -5.85 -1.10
C LEU A 202 5.25 -6.71 -2.32
N GLY A 203 3.99 -7.06 -2.46
CA GLY A 203 3.50 -7.72 -3.65
C GLY A 203 2.25 -7.05 -4.18
N ILE A 204 2.18 -6.93 -5.50
CA ILE A 204 1.06 -6.32 -6.22
C ILE A 204 0.52 -7.33 -7.24
N GLU A 205 -0.79 -7.56 -7.19
CA GLU A 205 -1.55 -8.33 -8.19
C GLU A 205 -2.55 -7.39 -8.84
N ALA A 206 -2.60 -7.35 -10.17
CA ALA A 206 -3.53 -6.51 -10.89
C ALA A 206 -4.21 -7.27 -12.02
N ALA A 207 -5.47 -6.93 -12.27
CA ALA A 207 -6.29 -7.56 -13.30
C ALA A 207 -7.31 -6.59 -13.89
N ASN A 208 -7.72 -6.85 -15.14
CA ASN A 208 -8.86 -6.19 -15.75
C ASN A 208 -10.15 -6.60 -15.03
N ALA A 209 -10.93 -5.61 -14.60
CA ALA A 209 -12.25 -5.77 -13.98
C ALA A 209 -13.31 -4.90 -14.65
N SER A 210 -13.11 -4.53 -15.93
CA SER A 210 -14.04 -3.68 -16.68
C SER A 210 -15.42 -4.31 -16.79
N SER A 211 -16.43 -3.48 -16.65
CA SER A 211 -17.85 -3.91 -16.65
C SER A 211 -18.34 -4.40 -18.03
N ASP A 212 -17.72 -3.89 -19.12
CA ASP A 212 -18.05 -4.18 -20.50
C ASP A 212 -16.85 -3.83 -21.41
N VAL A 213 -16.97 -4.04 -22.71
CA VAL A 213 -15.93 -3.72 -23.71
C VAL A 213 -16.35 -2.62 -24.70
N THR A 214 -17.61 -2.17 -24.67
CA THR A 214 -18.12 -1.17 -25.61
C THR A 214 -19.13 -0.26 -24.94
N ALA A 215 -18.85 1.03 -24.94
CA ALA A 215 -19.80 2.06 -24.53
C ALA A 215 -20.83 2.33 -25.64
N THR A 216 -22.05 2.67 -25.25
CA THR A 216 -23.13 3.02 -26.16
C THR A 216 -23.78 4.33 -25.73
N ASP A 217 -24.66 4.92 -26.58
CA ASP A 217 -25.35 6.16 -26.25
C ASP A 217 -26.21 6.07 -24.98
N ASP A 218 -26.61 4.84 -24.58
CA ASP A 218 -27.41 4.57 -23.39
C ASP A 218 -26.57 4.10 -22.18
N LYS A 219 -25.28 3.78 -22.36
CA LYS A 219 -24.46 3.17 -21.33
C LYS A 219 -22.96 3.42 -21.51
N ASP A 220 -22.38 4.13 -20.57
CA ASP A 220 -20.92 4.24 -20.43
C ASP A 220 -20.30 2.92 -19.92
N VAL A 221 -19.01 2.74 -20.15
CA VAL A 221 -18.24 1.60 -19.65
C VAL A 221 -17.26 2.06 -18.59
N ASN A 222 -17.19 1.32 -17.49
CA ASN A 222 -16.12 1.47 -16.51
C ASN A 222 -14.95 0.58 -16.91
N ALA A 223 -13.88 1.24 -17.39
CA ALA A 223 -12.59 0.62 -17.65
C ALA A 223 -11.83 0.50 -16.33
N GLN A 224 -12.04 -0.61 -15.61
CA GLN A 224 -11.55 -0.81 -14.26
C GLN A 224 -10.35 -1.76 -14.23
N VAL A 225 -9.38 -1.42 -13.39
CA VAL A 225 -8.26 -2.28 -13.03
C VAL A 225 -8.33 -2.54 -11.52
N ASP A 226 -8.53 -3.79 -11.14
CA ASP A 226 -8.44 -4.21 -9.75
C ASP A 226 -6.97 -4.41 -9.38
N VAL A 227 -6.52 -3.70 -8.36
CA VAL A 227 -5.14 -3.77 -7.87
C VAL A 227 -5.15 -4.16 -6.41
N THR A 228 -4.65 -5.34 -6.11
CA THR A 228 -4.51 -5.88 -4.74
C THR A 228 -3.05 -5.78 -4.31
N ILE A 229 -2.81 -5.27 -3.12
CA ILE A 229 -1.49 -4.97 -2.59
C ILE A 229 -1.33 -5.68 -1.23
N VAL A 230 -0.20 -6.35 -1.01
CA VAL A 230 0.15 -6.94 0.29
C VAL A 230 1.56 -6.51 0.67
N ALA A 231 1.65 -5.80 1.80
CA ALA A 231 2.90 -5.60 2.52
C ALA A 231 3.02 -6.67 3.60
N LEU A 232 4.16 -7.32 3.70
CA LEU A 232 4.40 -8.29 4.76
C LEU A 232 5.84 -8.23 5.27
N THR A 233 6.05 -8.76 6.48
CA THR A 233 7.39 -8.99 7.02
C THR A 233 7.62 -10.47 7.21
N THR A 234 8.88 -10.89 7.03
CA THR A 234 9.31 -12.27 7.24
C THR A 234 10.49 -12.32 8.21
N ASP A 235 10.54 -13.39 9.00
CA ASP A 235 11.71 -13.74 9.81
C ASP A 235 12.82 -14.40 8.96
N SER A 236 13.92 -14.77 9.61
CA SER A 236 15.07 -15.43 8.96
C SER A 236 14.75 -16.81 8.38
N ASP A 237 13.64 -17.43 8.80
CA ASP A 237 13.18 -18.71 8.28
C ASP A 237 12.20 -18.56 7.11
N GLY A 238 11.94 -17.32 6.68
CA GLY A 238 11.00 -16.97 5.61
C GLY A 238 9.53 -17.14 6.01
N ARG A 239 9.23 -17.07 7.31
CA ARG A 239 7.86 -17.13 7.82
C ARG A 239 7.30 -15.73 8.00
N VAL A 240 6.06 -15.54 7.61
CA VAL A 240 5.35 -14.27 7.79
C VAL A 240 5.20 -13.94 9.26
N THR A 241 5.69 -12.78 9.68
CA THR A 241 5.56 -12.26 11.05
C THR A 241 4.45 -11.23 11.17
N SER A 242 4.22 -10.44 10.12
CA SER A 242 3.08 -9.52 9.99
C SER A 242 2.67 -9.34 8.54
N ALA A 243 1.43 -8.92 8.29
CA ALA A 243 0.94 -8.59 6.95
C ALA A 243 -0.16 -7.51 7.01
N ILE A 244 -0.23 -6.69 5.96
CA ILE A 244 -1.30 -5.73 5.68
C ILE A 244 -1.70 -5.93 4.22
N GLY A 245 -3.00 -6.14 3.96
CA GLY A 245 -3.55 -6.25 2.62
C GLY A 245 -4.50 -5.10 2.32
N ASP A 246 -4.38 -4.52 1.13
CA ASP A 246 -5.25 -3.46 0.63
C ASP A 246 -5.66 -3.73 -0.82
N MET A 247 -6.65 -2.98 -1.32
CA MET A 247 -7.10 -3.07 -2.69
C MET A 247 -7.57 -1.69 -3.18
N ALA A 248 -7.15 -1.32 -4.37
CA ALA A 248 -7.68 -0.18 -5.10
C ALA A 248 -8.43 -0.66 -6.36
N GLU A 249 -9.52 0.02 -6.69
CA GLU A 249 -10.37 -0.27 -7.85
C GLU A 249 -10.50 0.97 -8.74
N PRO A 250 -9.37 1.52 -9.28
CA PRO A 250 -9.45 2.65 -10.18
C PRO A 250 -10.23 2.30 -11.45
N ALA A 251 -11.18 3.15 -11.80
CA ALA A 251 -11.99 3.00 -12.99
C ALA A 251 -12.06 4.32 -13.75
N LEU A 252 -11.83 4.26 -15.05
CA LEU A 252 -12.03 5.36 -16.00
C LEU A 252 -13.36 5.16 -16.70
N THR A 253 -14.12 6.23 -16.87
CA THR A 253 -15.38 6.17 -17.63
C THR A 253 -15.12 6.36 -19.12
N VAL A 254 -15.59 5.44 -19.94
CA VAL A 254 -15.52 5.49 -21.41
C VAL A 254 -16.90 5.74 -21.97
N MET A 255 -17.05 6.77 -22.81
CA MET A 255 -18.28 7.19 -23.46
C MET A 255 -18.44 6.61 -24.86
N SER A 256 -19.65 6.68 -25.44
CA SER A 256 -19.97 6.16 -26.77
C SER A 256 -19.15 6.74 -27.93
N ASP A 257 -18.65 7.98 -27.79
CA ASP A 257 -17.76 8.64 -28.74
C ASP A 257 -16.27 8.31 -28.54
N GLY A 258 -15.98 7.43 -27.56
CA GLY A 258 -14.65 7.01 -27.15
C GLY A 258 -13.94 7.99 -26.23
N ASN A 259 -14.59 9.05 -25.74
CA ASN A 259 -14.00 9.94 -24.76
C ASN A 259 -13.79 9.17 -23.45
N VAL A 260 -12.60 9.34 -22.85
CA VAL A 260 -12.21 8.72 -21.57
C VAL A 260 -12.19 9.80 -20.50
N MET A 261 -12.75 9.52 -19.33
CA MET A 261 -12.75 10.44 -18.19
C MET A 261 -12.19 9.75 -16.94
N ALA A 262 -11.24 10.40 -16.31
CA ALA A 262 -10.67 9.98 -15.05
C ALA A 262 -11.53 10.47 -13.86
N PRO A 263 -11.66 9.71 -12.77
CA PRO A 263 -12.28 10.18 -11.55
C PRO A 263 -11.38 11.20 -10.82
N ASP A 264 -11.97 12.09 -10.03
CA ASP A 264 -11.25 13.12 -9.26
C ASP A 264 -10.29 12.52 -8.23
N ALA A 265 -10.63 11.37 -7.66
CA ALA A 265 -9.80 10.66 -6.68
C ALA A 265 -10.16 9.18 -6.59
N VAL A 266 -9.17 8.36 -6.31
CA VAL A 266 -9.33 6.93 -6.04
C VAL A 266 -8.91 6.64 -4.60
N LYS A 267 -9.82 6.06 -3.80
CA LYS A 267 -9.53 5.59 -2.45
C LYS A 267 -9.40 4.07 -2.45
N THR A 268 -8.43 3.57 -1.71
CA THR A 268 -8.32 2.13 -1.47
C THR A 268 -9.46 1.63 -0.56
N LYS A 269 -9.68 0.33 -0.50
CA LYS A 269 -10.72 -0.25 0.39
C LYS A 269 -10.41 -0.04 1.88
N LEU A 270 -9.13 -0.01 2.28
CA LEU A 270 -8.75 0.37 3.63
C LEU A 270 -9.12 1.83 3.94
N GLU A 271 -8.89 2.75 2.99
CA GLU A 271 -9.23 4.17 3.15
C GLU A 271 -10.73 4.43 3.13
N GLN A 272 -11.49 3.61 2.43
CA GLN A 272 -12.95 3.67 2.45
C GLN A 272 -13.51 3.19 3.80
N GLY A 273 -12.85 2.20 4.44
CA GLY A 273 -13.28 1.67 5.72
C GLY A 273 -14.75 1.26 5.71
N ASP A 274 -15.53 1.73 6.68
CA ASP A 274 -16.97 1.44 6.77
C ASP A 274 -17.79 2.02 5.61
N SER A 275 -17.28 2.99 4.87
CA SER A 275 -17.99 3.56 3.70
C SER A 275 -17.95 2.66 2.47
N TYR A 276 -17.13 1.60 2.44
CA TYR A 276 -17.18 0.57 1.41
C TYR A 276 -18.52 -0.16 1.41
N GLY A 277 -19.09 -0.40 2.61
CA GLY A 277 -20.50 -0.74 2.77
C GLY A 277 -20.87 -2.20 2.53
N MET A 278 -19.93 -3.15 2.66
CA MET A 278 -20.22 -4.58 2.47
C MET A 278 -20.73 -5.31 3.72
N ARG A 279 -20.70 -4.67 4.89
CA ARG A 279 -21.06 -5.30 6.19
C ARG A 279 -22.39 -6.02 6.17
N GLY A 280 -23.40 -5.44 5.50
CA GLY A 280 -24.72 -6.02 5.39
C GLY A 280 -24.81 -7.26 4.49
N ALA A 281 -23.88 -7.41 3.56
CA ALA A 281 -23.78 -8.57 2.65
C ALA A 281 -22.83 -9.67 3.19
N SER A 282 -22.00 -9.33 4.16
CA SER A 282 -21.03 -10.25 4.77
C SER A 282 -21.72 -11.21 5.73
N SER A 283 -21.49 -12.51 5.59
CA SER A 283 -21.99 -13.55 6.53
C SER A 283 -21.41 -13.41 7.94
N LEU A 284 -20.23 -12.76 8.08
CA LEU A 284 -19.60 -12.45 9.37
C LEU A 284 -19.96 -11.05 9.90
N GLY A 285 -20.77 -10.27 9.15
CA GLY A 285 -21.08 -8.90 9.50
C GLY A 285 -19.87 -7.97 9.54
N LYS A 286 -18.87 -8.23 8.70
CA LYS A 286 -17.60 -7.49 8.59
C LYS A 286 -17.54 -6.65 7.33
N GLU A 287 -16.79 -5.56 7.40
CA GLU A 287 -16.37 -4.79 6.23
C GLU A 287 -15.16 -5.43 5.53
N TRP A 288 -14.85 -4.99 4.31
CA TRP A 288 -13.75 -5.53 3.52
C TRP A 288 -12.43 -5.47 4.27
N TYR A 289 -12.12 -4.34 4.91
CA TYR A 289 -10.88 -4.17 5.66
C TYR A 289 -10.75 -5.13 6.85
N GLU A 290 -11.88 -5.50 7.48
CA GLU A 290 -11.89 -6.47 8.57
C GLU A 290 -11.65 -7.89 8.07
N HIS A 291 -12.14 -8.23 6.88
CA HIS A 291 -11.85 -9.49 6.19
C HIS A 291 -10.38 -9.55 5.75
N SER A 292 -9.85 -8.49 5.13
CA SER A 292 -8.44 -8.40 4.75
C SER A 292 -7.51 -8.57 5.97
N LYS A 293 -7.83 -7.90 7.09
CA LYS A 293 -7.10 -8.05 8.35
C LYS A 293 -7.18 -9.49 8.90
N GLY A 294 -8.34 -10.14 8.76
CA GLY A 294 -8.54 -11.55 9.09
C GLY A 294 -7.62 -12.46 8.26
N PHE A 295 -7.61 -12.29 6.94
CA PHE A 295 -6.71 -13.03 6.04
C PHE A 295 -5.24 -12.78 6.37
N CYS A 296 -4.83 -11.52 6.51
CA CYS A 296 -3.45 -11.17 6.86
C CYS A 296 -2.99 -11.78 8.20
N SER A 297 -3.89 -11.84 9.19
CA SER A 297 -3.58 -12.51 10.46
C SER A 297 -3.41 -14.03 10.30
N TYR A 298 -4.16 -14.64 9.40
CA TYR A 298 -4.08 -16.06 9.06
C TYR A 298 -2.77 -16.44 8.34
N LEU A 299 -2.12 -15.50 7.67
CA LEU A 299 -0.82 -15.71 7.03
C LEU A 299 0.34 -15.87 8.02
N LYS A 300 0.20 -15.42 9.26
CA LYS A 300 1.29 -15.45 10.25
C LYS A 300 1.82 -16.86 10.49
N GLY A 301 3.14 -16.97 10.54
CA GLY A 301 3.86 -18.22 10.71
C GLY A 301 3.94 -19.10 9.47
N LYS A 302 3.24 -18.74 8.39
CA LYS A 302 3.25 -19.51 7.13
C LYS A 302 4.43 -19.09 6.26
N THR A 303 4.91 -20.04 5.48
CA THR A 303 5.92 -19.86 4.42
C THR A 303 5.25 -19.63 3.07
N ALA A 304 6.02 -19.18 2.06
CA ALA A 304 5.54 -19.04 0.69
C ALA A 304 4.88 -20.32 0.14
N ALA A 305 5.47 -21.49 0.41
CA ALA A 305 4.95 -22.76 -0.05
C ALA A 305 3.63 -23.17 0.62
N GLU A 306 3.40 -22.74 1.86
CA GLU A 306 2.13 -22.95 2.56
C GLU A 306 1.06 -21.99 2.06
N ILE A 307 1.41 -20.71 1.81
CA ILE A 307 0.49 -19.70 1.29
C ILE A 307 0.02 -20.04 -0.13
N ALA A 308 0.92 -20.52 -1.00
CA ALA A 308 0.58 -20.92 -2.36
C ALA A 308 -0.43 -22.08 -2.44
N LYS A 309 -0.64 -22.81 -1.34
CA LYS A 309 -1.57 -23.94 -1.25
C LYS A 309 -2.88 -23.59 -0.53
N LEU A 310 -3.03 -22.35 -0.07
CA LEU A 310 -4.28 -21.94 0.57
C LEU A 310 -5.43 -22.01 -0.43
N PRO A 311 -6.61 -22.48 0.00
CA PRO A 311 -7.78 -22.45 -0.84
C PRO A 311 -8.23 -20.99 -1.09
N ALA A 312 -8.85 -20.76 -2.25
CA ALA A 312 -9.37 -19.44 -2.63
C ALA A 312 -10.58 -19.03 -1.78
N GLU A 313 -11.32 -19.98 -1.29
CA GLU A 313 -12.59 -19.82 -0.56
C GLU A 313 -12.69 -20.81 0.61
N ASP A 314 -13.75 -20.73 1.37
CA ASP A 314 -14.26 -21.37 2.59
C ASP A 314 -13.85 -22.81 2.95
N SER A 315 -12.99 -23.48 2.23
CA SER A 315 -12.64 -24.88 2.51
C SER A 315 -11.72 -25.07 3.73
N ASP A 316 -11.15 -23.97 4.25
CA ASP A 316 -10.40 -23.95 5.50
C ASP A 316 -11.24 -23.28 6.60
N ALA A 317 -11.64 -24.04 7.62
CA ALA A 317 -12.54 -23.57 8.66
C ALA A 317 -11.94 -22.42 9.51
N ASP A 318 -10.61 -22.41 9.69
CA ASP A 318 -9.92 -21.37 10.45
C ASP A 318 -9.88 -20.04 9.65
N LEU A 319 -9.67 -20.14 8.33
CA LEU A 319 -9.74 -18.98 7.44
C LEU A 319 -11.18 -18.46 7.34
N ALA A 320 -12.16 -19.35 7.13
CA ALA A 320 -13.58 -18.97 7.01
C ALA A 320 -14.13 -18.26 8.26
N ALA A 321 -13.61 -18.59 9.45
CA ALA A 321 -13.96 -17.91 10.70
C ALA A 321 -13.42 -16.46 10.76
N LEU A 322 -12.40 -16.13 9.97
CA LEU A 322 -11.73 -14.83 9.95
C LEU A 322 -12.14 -13.99 8.72
N CYS A 323 -12.34 -14.65 7.57
CA CYS A 323 -12.49 -14.02 6.28
C CYS A 323 -13.40 -14.87 5.37
N THR A 324 -14.41 -14.25 4.76
CA THR A 324 -15.36 -14.91 3.83
C THR A 324 -15.45 -14.19 2.48
N ILE A 325 -14.52 -13.29 2.18
CA ILE A 325 -14.35 -12.75 0.82
C ILE A 325 -13.45 -13.68 0.00
N ASP A 326 -13.51 -13.58 -1.32
CA ASP A 326 -12.52 -14.20 -2.19
C ASP A 326 -11.11 -13.62 -1.88
N VAL A 327 -10.20 -14.49 -1.47
CA VAL A 327 -8.84 -14.14 -1.10
C VAL A 327 -7.82 -14.42 -2.20
N THR A 328 -8.26 -14.85 -3.38
CA THR A 328 -7.36 -15.25 -4.48
C THR A 328 -6.36 -14.16 -4.85
N ALA A 329 -6.83 -12.90 -4.99
CA ALA A 329 -5.95 -11.79 -5.33
C ALA A 329 -5.00 -11.43 -4.18
N LEU A 330 -5.49 -11.45 -2.92
CA LEU A 330 -4.65 -11.24 -1.73
C LEU A 330 -3.59 -12.34 -1.58
N GLN A 331 -3.95 -13.60 -1.86
CA GLN A 331 -3.03 -14.73 -1.83
C GLN A 331 -1.93 -14.58 -2.89
N LYS A 332 -2.30 -14.20 -4.13
CA LYS A 332 -1.34 -13.96 -5.20
C LYS A 332 -0.40 -12.80 -4.88
N ALA A 333 -0.93 -11.68 -4.37
CA ALA A 333 -0.12 -10.55 -3.94
C ALA A 333 0.84 -10.94 -2.80
N ALA A 334 0.37 -11.71 -1.80
CA ALA A 334 1.23 -12.23 -0.73
C ALA A 334 2.32 -13.17 -1.26
N ALA A 335 2.01 -14.03 -2.23
CA ALA A 335 2.99 -14.90 -2.87
C ALA A 335 4.08 -14.11 -3.60
N LYS A 336 3.70 -13.07 -4.36
CA LYS A 336 4.64 -12.16 -5.04
C LYS A 336 5.55 -11.44 -4.03
N ALA A 337 4.99 -10.92 -2.92
CA ALA A 337 5.78 -10.32 -1.85
C ALA A 337 6.85 -11.28 -1.30
N LEU A 338 6.52 -12.57 -1.14
CA LEU A 338 7.45 -13.58 -0.65
C LEU A 338 8.49 -14.04 -1.69
N GLU A 339 8.23 -13.83 -2.98
CA GLU A 339 9.22 -14.05 -4.04
C GLU A 339 10.29 -12.95 -4.04
N GLU A 340 9.91 -11.71 -3.73
CA GLU A 340 10.81 -10.56 -3.61
C GLU A 340 11.64 -10.58 -2.31
N ALA A 341 11.19 -11.27 -1.27
CA ALA A 341 11.89 -11.39 0.02
C ALA A 341 13.15 -12.28 -0.02
N LYS A 342 13.45 -12.90 -1.16
CA LYS A 342 14.63 -13.78 -1.38
C LYS A 342 15.83 -12.93 -1.85
#